data_033aa6d5528674f56efce5e79d6acf5d
#
_entry.id   033aa6d5528674f56efce5e79d6acf5d
#
_cell.length_a   1.000
_cell.length_b   1.000
_cell.length_c   1.000
_cell.angle_alpha   90.00
_cell.angle_beta   90.00
_cell.angle_gamma   90.00
#
_symmetry.space_group_name_H-M   'P 1'
#
loop_
_entity.id
_entity.type
_entity.pdbx_description
1 polymer ?
#
loop_
_entity_poly.entity_id
_entity_poly.type
_entity_poly.pdbx_seq_one_letter_code
_entity_poly.pdbx_strand_id
1 'polypeptide(L)'
;MLSDEADSEERSKAHGENCLSSTTTTFAILAGIVVLFVSNRVPVVLVAIGTALALYFTGVLNLEQSLRGFGDPAVIFIASLFVVSAGLDATGVTAWAGQHLIARAGQSRVRLLVLTMVLVALLTALISINGAVAALLPVVIVMAIRVGRSPSQLLMPLVFAAHSGSLLALTGTPVNVLVAEAAADAGLAPFGFFSFAIVGVPLLLGTIAIVVLFGQRLLPERSGRTIPPDLSEHARTLVEQYRLDDGMFHLRVRSRSPYVGSPPAVADLTDYAGLTLVTILGGDGGPLRRAALAEGDILIVRGDAATVGSLASDKLLAFRSEDAFAGAADTLFNRSSGLAEVVIPPRSGMVGRPVFPGMVTPSGDLIILAVQRRGEDVGPDETVLAAGDTLLLQGTWKALDEHLDDPDVLVVDSPELVRRQAIPMGAGAMQAIAVLLVMVLLLATGVVPSVIAGLVAACAMVFLRVLTVDQAYRSVNWTTVILVGAMIPLSTAMETSGAAQLMATTLVHLVGGAGPYALLAGLFLLSALLGQLISNTATALIMIPIAMAAASEIGVSARPVLMCVAVASAAAFLTPVATPVNLMVMGPGGYRFGDYWKLGLPLLFLFFVVATFLVPVFWPF
;
A
#
# COMPACT_ATOMS: atom_id res chain seq x y z
N MET A 1 58.94 27.56 25.69
CA MET A 1 58.27 28.37 24.64
C MET A 1 58.46 27.80 23.22
N LEU A 2 59.68 27.48 22.78
CA LEU A 2 59.91 26.88 21.45
C LEU A 2 59.48 25.42 21.32
N SER A 3 59.40 24.65 22.39
CA SER A 3 58.91 23.25 22.39
C SER A 3 57.38 23.15 22.32
N ASP A 4 56.66 24.12 22.87
CA ASP A 4 55.19 24.14 22.86
C ASP A 4 54.62 24.57 21.49
N GLU A 5 55.35 25.40 20.74
CA GLU A 5 54.95 25.79 19.37
C GLU A 5 55.15 24.63 18.36
N ALA A 6 56.25 23.86 18.51
CA ALA A 6 56.51 22.69 17.66
C ALA A 6 55.48 21.57 17.89
N ASP A 7 55.09 21.32 19.17
CA ASP A 7 54.08 20.33 19.53
C ASP A 7 52.65 20.74 19.06
N SER A 8 52.39 22.06 19.04
CA SER A 8 51.11 22.61 18.52
C SER A 8 51.03 22.53 16.97
N GLU A 9 52.14 22.76 16.27
CA GLU A 9 52.21 22.60 14.80
C GLU A 9 52.14 21.14 14.35
N GLU A 10 52.82 20.20 15.09
CA GLU A 10 52.69 18.76 14.79
C GLU A 10 51.29 18.24 15.06
N ARG A 11 50.63 18.65 16.14
CA ARG A 11 49.23 18.28 16.44
C ARG A 11 48.28 18.89 15.39
N SER A 12 48.53 20.09 14.95
CA SER A 12 47.73 20.75 13.86
C SER A 12 47.90 20.04 12.52
N LYS A 13 49.11 19.62 12.17
CA LYS A 13 49.39 18.84 10.94
C LYS A 13 48.80 17.42 11.00
N ALA A 14 48.95 16.72 12.11
CA ALA A 14 48.37 15.40 12.31
C ALA A 14 46.84 15.44 12.31
N HIS A 15 46.23 16.51 12.86
CA HIS A 15 44.79 16.72 12.80
C HIS A 15 44.31 17.02 11.36
N GLY A 16 45.07 17.80 10.58
CA GLY A 16 44.79 18.12 9.19
C GLY A 16 44.91 16.90 8.27
N GLU A 17 45.94 16.06 8.45
CA GLU A 17 46.11 14.83 7.67
C GLU A 17 45.04 13.79 7.98
N ASN A 18 44.66 13.61 9.24
CA ASN A 18 43.57 12.72 9.63
C ASN A 18 42.19 13.21 9.10
N CYS A 19 41.94 14.51 9.11
CA CYS A 19 40.69 15.08 8.58
C CYS A 19 40.59 14.90 7.05
N LEU A 20 41.68 15.15 6.30
CA LEU A 20 41.74 14.94 4.85
C LEU A 20 41.57 13.46 4.48
N SER A 21 42.13 12.54 5.26
CA SER A 21 41.96 11.09 5.02
C SER A 21 40.51 10.65 5.31
N SER A 22 39.87 11.15 6.36
CA SER A 22 38.47 10.88 6.72
C SER A 22 37.50 11.40 5.66
N THR A 23 37.70 12.63 5.17
CA THR A 23 36.89 13.22 4.10
C THR A 23 37.00 12.42 2.80
N THR A 24 38.20 12.07 2.40
CA THR A 24 38.44 11.26 1.17
C THR A 24 37.79 9.88 1.27
N THR A 25 37.89 9.24 2.44
CA THR A 25 37.26 7.94 2.70
C THR A 25 35.75 8.04 2.63
N THR A 26 35.15 9.09 3.21
CA THR A 26 33.69 9.34 3.16
C THR A 26 33.23 9.54 1.71
N PHE A 27 33.99 10.28 0.89
CA PHE A 27 33.67 10.44 -0.54
C PHE A 27 33.78 9.13 -1.32
N ALA A 28 34.78 8.31 -1.04
CA ALA A 28 34.93 7.02 -1.68
C ALA A 28 33.75 6.09 -1.35
N ILE A 29 33.33 6.08 -0.08
CA ILE A 29 32.14 5.33 0.37
C ILE A 29 30.89 5.87 -0.33
N LEU A 30 30.66 7.18 -0.32
CA LEU A 30 29.52 7.82 -0.98
C LEU A 30 29.47 7.50 -2.50
N ALA A 31 30.59 7.62 -3.18
CA ALA A 31 30.68 7.28 -4.60
C ALA A 31 30.37 5.80 -4.85
N GLY A 32 30.90 4.90 -4.00
CA GLY A 32 30.62 3.47 -4.04
C GLY A 32 29.13 3.17 -3.86
N ILE A 33 28.48 3.82 -2.89
CA ILE A 33 27.04 3.70 -2.63
C ILE A 33 26.23 4.11 -3.86
N VAL A 34 26.51 5.29 -4.42
CA VAL A 34 25.80 5.79 -5.61
C VAL A 34 25.95 4.84 -6.78
N VAL A 35 27.18 4.36 -7.05
CA VAL A 35 27.46 3.37 -8.11
C VAL A 35 26.70 2.07 -7.87
N LEU A 36 26.67 1.55 -6.64
CA LEU A 36 25.95 0.32 -6.31
C LEU A 36 24.43 0.49 -6.45
N PHE A 37 23.87 1.62 -6.01
CA PHE A 37 22.44 1.91 -6.20
C PHE A 37 22.09 2.04 -7.69
N VAL A 38 22.87 2.77 -8.46
CA VAL A 38 22.65 2.95 -9.90
C VAL A 38 22.80 1.63 -10.67
N SER A 39 23.77 0.78 -10.28
CA SER A 39 23.97 -0.52 -10.92
C SER A 39 22.79 -1.48 -10.74
N ASN A 40 22.00 -1.29 -9.67
CA ASN A 40 20.86 -2.12 -9.26
C ASN A 40 21.16 -3.64 -9.24
N ARG A 41 22.45 -4.01 -9.06
CA ARG A 41 22.90 -5.42 -9.01
C ARG A 41 22.92 -5.98 -7.60
N VAL A 42 22.97 -5.11 -6.59
CA VAL A 42 23.00 -5.48 -5.18
C VAL A 42 21.69 -4.98 -4.52
N PRO A 43 21.02 -5.80 -3.71
CA PRO A 43 19.84 -5.37 -2.98
C PRO A 43 20.10 -4.09 -2.16
N VAL A 44 19.19 -3.14 -2.22
CA VAL A 44 19.29 -1.81 -1.57
C VAL A 44 19.62 -1.93 -0.07
N VAL A 45 19.03 -2.93 0.60
CA VAL A 45 19.28 -3.21 2.03
C VAL A 45 20.75 -3.58 2.28
N LEU A 46 21.35 -4.41 1.43
CA LEU A 46 22.76 -4.81 1.58
C LEU A 46 23.71 -3.63 1.33
N VAL A 47 23.39 -2.76 0.39
CA VAL A 47 24.16 -1.52 0.15
C VAL A 47 24.09 -0.63 1.38
N ALA A 48 22.90 -0.43 1.97
CA ALA A 48 22.72 0.41 3.14
C ALA A 48 23.46 -0.13 4.37
N ILE A 49 23.30 -1.42 4.69
CA ILE A 49 24.02 -2.07 5.79
C ILE A 49 25.54 -2.03 5.54
N GLY A 50 25.95 -2.33 4.30
CA GLY A 50 27.35 -2.25 3.88
C GLY A 50 27.95 -0.86 4.08
N THR A 51 27.16 0.19 3.91
CA THR A 51 27.55 1.58 4.19
C THR A 51 27.87 1.78 5.67
N ALA A 52 26.96 1.41 6.56
CA ALA A 52 27.16 1.54 8.01
C ALA A 52 28.40 0.76 8.47
N LEU A 53 28.59 -0.46 7.93
CA LEU A 53 29.78 -1.29 8.21
C LEU A 53 31.05 -0.67 7.65
N ALA A 54 31.04 -0.15 6.43
CA ALA A 54 32.19 0.51 5.82
C ALA A 54 32.63 1.73 6.63
N LEU A 55 31.69 2.55 7.09
CA LEU A 55 31.98 3.70 7.95
C LEU A 55 32.60 3.30 9.30
N TYR A 56 32.18 2.17 9.87
CA TYR A 56 32.77 1.61 11.07
C TYR A 56 34.18 1.04 10.82
N PHE A 57 34.34 0.15 9.85
CA PHE A 57 35.64 -0.50 9.59
C PHE A 57 36.72 0.45 9.08
N THR A 58 36.34 1.54 8.42
CA THR A 58 37.30 2.59 8.02
C THR A 58 37.64 3.56 9.14
N GLY A 59 36.98 3.45 10.31
CA GLY A 59 37.22 4.32 11.47
C GLY A 59 36.65 5.74 11.31
N VAL A 60 35.85 6.00 10.30
CA VAL A 60 35.16 7.29 10.14
C VAL A 60 34.13 7.49 11.26
N LEU A 61 33.43 6.42 11.64
CA LEU A 61 32.50 6.42 12.76
C LEU A 61 32.83 5.30 13.75
N ASN A 62 32.49 5.54 15.03
CA ASN A 62 32.54 4.50 16.06
C ASN A 62 31.29 3.58 15.98
N LEU A 63 31.26 2.51 16.79
CA LEU A 63 30.17 1.53 16.79
C LEU A 63 28.81 2.15 17.11
N GLU A 64 28.74 3.02 18.11
CA GLU A 64 27.51 3.68 18.54
C GLU A 64 26.96 4.58 17.42
N GLN A 65 27.81 5.40 16.82
CA GLN A 65 27.46 6.26 15.70
C GLN A 65 27.00 5.47 14.47
N SER A 66 27.66 4.35 14.17
CA SER A 66 27.34 3.50 13.02
C SER A 66 26.00 2.76 13.16
N LEU A 67 25.52 2.55 14.38
CA LEU A 67 24.27 1.86 14.66
C LEU A 67 23.13 2.78 15.14
N ARG A 68 23.43 4.04 15.43
CA ARG A 68 22.49 5.00 16.02
C ARG A 68 21.19 5.13 15.20
N GLY A 69 21.27 5.05 13.89
CA GLY A 69 20.10 5.22 13.02
C GLY A 69 19.03 4.14 13.19
N PHE A 70 19.37 2.93 13.66
CA PHE A 70 18.36 1.89 13.89
C PHE A 70 17.45 2.17 15.10
N GLY A 71 17.88 3.01 16.03
CA GLY A 71 17.08 3.50 17.15
C GLY A 71 16.50 4.90 16.95
N ASP A 72 16.64 5.46 15.75
CA ASP A 72 16.21 6.83 15.45
C ASP A 72 14.68 6.95 15.48
N PRO A 73 14.12 8.00 16.11
CA PRO A 73 12.68 8.25 16.17
C PRO A 73 12.00 8.26 14.80
N ALA A 74 12.65 8.80 13.76
CA ALA A 74 12.10 8.82 12.41
C ALA A 74 11.90 7.40 11.85
N VAL A 75 12.84 6.48 12.10
CA VAL A 75 12.77 5.09 11.64
C VAL A 75 11.60 4.36 12.28
N ILE A 76 11.43 4.54 13.60
CA ILE A 76 10.32 3.94 14.36
C ILE A 76 8.97 4.53 13.90
N PHE A 77 8.91 5.83 13.66
CA PHE A 77 7.70 6.49 13.15
C PHE A 77 7.33 5.98 11.77
N ILE A 78 8.29 5.87 10.85
CA ILE A 78 8.06 5.32 9.49
C ILE A 78 7.54 3.88 9.57
N ALA A 79 8.12 3.03 10.44
CA ALA A 79 7.63 1.67 10.65
C ALA A 79 6.17 1.64 11.14
N SER A 80 5.83 2.53 12.08
CA SER A 80 4.46 2.67 12.61
C SER A 80 3.45 3.08 11.53
N LEU A 81 3.84 4.00 10.62
CA LEU A 81 3.00 4.44 9.51
C LEU A 81 2.66 3.29 8.55
N PHE A 82 3.58 2.35 8.30
CA PHE A 82 3.28 1.17 7.48
C PHE A 82 2.20 0.30 8.11
N VAL A 83 2.21 0.12 9.43
CA VAL A 83 1.18 -0.65 10.14
C VAL A 83 -0.19 0.04 10.05
N VAL A 84 -0.24 1.35 10.27
CA VAL A 84 -1.50 2.13 10.15
C VAL A 84 -2.04 2.08 8.72
N SER A 85 -1.16 2.25 7.72
CA SER A 85 -1.49 2.12 6.30
C SER A 85 -2.13 0.76 5.98
N ALA A 86 -1.50 -0.31 6.45
CA ALA A 86 -2.00 -1.67 6.24
C ALA A 86 -3.37 -1.91 6.89
N GLY A 87 -3.64 -1.30 8.04
CA GLY A 87 -4.96 -1.37 8.68
C GLY A 87 -6.07 -0.76 7.82
N LEU A 88 -5.80 0.36 7.16
CA LEU A 88 -6.74 0.98 6.23
C LEU A 88 -6.96 0.15 4.97
N ASP A 89 -5.88 -0.43 4.43
CA ASP A 89 -5.94 -1.29 3.25
C ASP A 89 -6.67 -2.60 3.54
N ALA A 90 -6.36 -3.26 4.65
CA ALA A 90 -6.98 -4.53 5.03
C ALA A 90 -8.49 -4.42 5.30
N THR A 91 -8.94 -3.23 5.71
CA THR A 91 -10.37 -2.97 5.97
C THR A 91 -11.13 -2.48 4.74
N GLY A 92 -10.49 -2.34 3.57
CA GLY A 92 -11.12 -1.95 2.32
C GLY A 92 -11.53 -0.47 2.23
N VAL A 93 -11.12 0.37 3.18
CA VAL A 93 -11.43 1.81 3.18
C VAL A 93 -10.93 2.49 1.91
N THR A 94 -9.73 2.14 1.46
CA THR A 94 -9.10 2.68 0.24
C THR A 94 -9.87 2.27 -1.01
N ALA A 95 -10.27 1.01 -1.13
CA ALA A 95 -11.06 0.49 -2.26
C ALA A 95 -12.46 1.11 -2.29
N TRP A 96 -13.13 1.24 -1.14
CA TRP A 96 -14.42 1.89 -1.01
C TRP A 96 -14.36 3.36 -1.47
N ALA A 97 -13.37 4.10 -0.99
CA ALA A 97 -13.17 5.49 -1.39
C ALA A 97 -13.00 5.60 -2.91
N GLY A 98 -12.22 4.68 -3.51
CA GLY A 98 -12.02 4.57 -4.95
C GLY A 98 -13.32 4.36 -5.70
N GLN A 99 -14.05 3.30 -5.39
CA GLN A 99 -15.30 2.94 -6.05
C GLN A 99 -16.36 4.05 -5.94
N HIS A 100 -16.50 4.63 -4.75
CA HIS A 100 -17.53 5.63 -4.48
C HIS A 100 -17.27 6.96 -5.21
N LEU A 101 -16.01 7.37 -5.30
CA LEU A 101 -15.63 8.60 -6.01
C LEU A 101 -15.72 8.41 -7.54
N ILE A 102 -15.28 7.26 -8.02
CA ILE A 102 -15.30 6.92 -9.44
C ILE A 102 -16.74 6.75 -9.95
N ALA A 103 -17.64 6.15 -9.16
CA ALA A 103 -19.07 6.07 -9.49
C ALA A 103 -19.69 7.46 -9.74
N ARG A 104 -19.20 8.50 -9.04
CA ARG A 104 -19.64 9.88 -9.26
C ARG A 104 -19.04 10.58 -10.48
N ALA A 105 -18.00 10.02 -11.09
CA ALA A 105 -17.35 10.62 -12.26
C ALA A 105 -18.23 10.58 -13.52
N GLY A 106 -19.13 9.61 -13.63
CA GLY A 106 -19.95 9.39 -14.82
C GLY A 106 -19.07 9.12 -16.06
N GLN A 107 -19.58 9.45 -17.25
CA GLN A 107 -18.87 9.21 -18.53
C GLN A 107 -17.87 10.33 -18.91
N SER A 108 -17.73 11.38 -18.10
CA SER A 108 -16.84 12.50 -18.42
C SER A 108 -15.38 12.15 -18.15
N ARG A 109 -14.56 12.10 -19.23
CA ARG A 109 -13.13 11.83 -19.15
C ARG A 109 -12.39 12.78 -18.18
N VAL A 110 -12.61 14.08 -18.31
CA VAL A 110 -11.91 15.08 -17.47
C VAL A 110 -12.30 14.90 -16.00
N ARG A 111 -13.59 14.66 -15.74
CA ARG A 111 -14.08 14.45 -14.39
C ARG A 111 -13.48 13.17 -13.78
N LEU A 112 -13.46 12.07 -14.54
CA LEU A 112 -12.86 10.82 -14.12
C LEU A 112 -11.37 11.01 -13.79
N LEU A 113 -10.62 11.66 -14.70
CA LEU A 113 -9.19 11.92 -14.53
C LEU A 113 -8.92 12.76 -13.27
N VAL A 114 -9.62 13.90 -13.13
CA VAL A 114 -9.44 14.81 -11.98
C VAL A 114 -9.80 14.12 -10.67
N LEU A 115 -10.95 13.41 -10.63
CA LEU A 115 -11.37 12.72 -9.41
C LEU A 115 -10.40 11.61 -9.01
N THR A 116 -9.88 10.85 -9.97
CA THR A 116 -8.86 9.81 -9.73
C THR A 116 -7.57 10.44 -9.19
N MET A 117 -7.11 11.55 -9.78
CA MET A 117 -5.91 12.25 -9.32
C MET A 117 -6.06 12.84 -7.92
N VAL A 118 -7.20 13.48 -7.64
CA VAL A 118 -7.49 14.02 -6.30
C VAL A 118 -7.59 12.90 -5.26
N LEU A 119 -8.28 11.81 -5.59
CA LEU A 119 -8.43 10.69 -4.69
C LEU A 119 -7.08 10.07 -4.31
N VAL A 120 -6.25 9.73 -5.32
CA VAL A 120 -4.94 9.14 -5.04
C VAL A 120 -4.06 10.08 -4.23
N ALA A 121 -4.12 11.39 -4.50
CA ALA A 121 -3.34 12.36 -3.74
C ALA A 121 -3.77 12.42 -2.27
N LEU A 122 -5.08 12.42 -1.98
CA LEU A 122 -5.60 12.37 -0.62
C LEU A 122 -5.25 11.06 0.10
N LEU A 123 -5.39 9.93 -0.58
CA LEU A 123 -5.01 8.64 -0.01
C LEU A 123 -3.50 8.57 0.25
N THR A 124 -2.69 9.08 -0.68
CA THR A 124 -1.23 9.11 -0.51
C THR A 124 -0.80 9.97 0.68
N ALA A 125 -1.48 11.10 0.91
CA ALA A 125 -1.21 11.95 2.07
C ALA A 125 -1.41 11.21 3.41
N LEU A 126 -2.33 10.26 3.46
CA LEU A 126 -2.75 9.58 4.69
C LEU A 126 -2.10 8.19 4.86
N ILE A 127 -1.80 7.50 3.75
CA ILE A 127 -1.37 6.10 3.77
C ILE A 127 0.11 5.99 3.34
N SER A 128 0.33 5.96 2.06
CA SER A 128 1.64 5.99 1.39
C SER A 128 1.45 5.98 -0.13
N ILE A 129 2.46 6.39 -0.88
CA ILE A 129 2.41 6.35 -2.35
C ILE A 129 2.14 4.93 -2.87
N ASN A 130 2.87 3.95 -2.33
CA ASN A 130 2.77 2.55 -2.80
C ASN A 130 1.40 1.94 -2.50
N GLY A 131 0.89 2.13 -1.28
CA GLY A 131 -0.41 1.62 -0.86
C GLY A 131 -1.56 2.25 -1.65
N ALA A 132 -1.57 3.59 -1.77
CA ALA A 132 -2.62 4.31 -2.48
C ALA A 132 -2.70 3.91 -3.98
N VAL A 133 -1.54 3.82 -4.65
CA VAL A 133 -1.49 3.42 -6.06
C VAL A 133 -1.87 1.95 -6.24
N ALA A 134 -1.34 1.04 -5.41
CA ALA A 134 -1.66 -0.38 -5.47
C ALA A 134 -3.15 -0.66 -5.30
N ALA A 135 -3.80 0.02 -4.34
CA ALA A 135 -5.22 -0.14 -4.07
C ALA A 135 -6.12 0.40 -5.21
N LEU A 136 -5.71 1.52 -5.83
CA LEU A 136 -6.51 2.14 -6.89
C LEU A 136 -6.21 1.59 -8.28
N LEU A 137 -5.06 0.97 -8.50
CA LEU A 137 -4.62 0.47 -9.81
C LEU A 137 -5.68 -0.43 -10.49
N PRO A 138 -6.17 -1.53 -9.87
CA PRO A 138 -7.17 -2.39 -10.49
C PRO A 138 -8.49 -1.66 -10.74
N VAL A 139 -8.93 -0.83 -9.79
CA VAL A 139 -10.19 -0.06 -9.90
C VAL A 139 -10.13 0.90 -11.09
N VAL A 140 -9.01 1.60 -11.27
CA VAL A 140 -8.82 2.57 -12.38
C VAL A 140 -8.72 1.85 -13.71
N ILE A 141 -8.11 0.66 -13.79
CA ILE A 141 -8.05 -0.15 -15.02
C ILE A 141 -9.44 -0.58 -15.44
N VAL A 142 -10.21 -1.18 -14.54
CA VAL A 142 -11.58 -1.62 -14.80
C VAL A 142 -12.45 -0.46 -15.27
N MET A 143 -12.34 0.68 -14.59
CA MET A 143 -13.10 1.86 -14.96
C MET A 143 -12.69 2.41 -16.32
N ALA A 144 -11.39 2.43 -16.65
CA ALA A 144 -10.92 2.85 -17.97
C ALA A 144 -11.58 2.02 -19.06
N ILE A 145 -11.62 0.69 -18.89
CA ILE A 145 -12.21 -0.25 -19.84
C ILE A 145 -13.72 -0.03 -19.97
N ARG A 146 -14.46 0.10 -18.84
CA ARG A 146 -15.92 0.34 -18.83
C ARG A 146 -16.32 1.64 -19.54
N VAL A 147 -15.48 2.67 -19.47
CA VAL A 147 -15.71 3.96 -20.16
C VAL A 147 -15.14 3.95 -21.59
N GLY A 148 -14.63 2.81 -22.08
CA GLY A 148 -14.05 2.67 -23.42
C GLY A 148 -12.76 3.46 -23.62
N ARG A 149 -11.93 3.57 -22.56
CA ARG A 149 -10.67 4.32 -22.57
C ARG A 149 -9.47 3.41 -22.34
N SER A 150 -8.33 3.80 -22.92
CA SER A 150 -7.07 3.11 -22.68
C SER A 150 -6.58 3.34 -21.24
N PRO A 151 -6.25 2.31 -20.47
CA PRO A 151 -5.70 2.45 -19.11
C PRO A 151 -4.49 3.37 -19.04
N SER A 152 -3.66 3.41 -20.08
CA SER A 152 -2.48 4.30 -20.17
C SER A 152 -2.82 5.79 -20.02
N GLN A 153 -4.02 6.21 -20.31
CA GLN A 153 -4.44 7.60 -20.18
C GLN A 153 -4.77 8.01 -18.72
N LEU A 154 -4.93 7.05 -17.82
CA LEU A 154 -5.27 7.26 -16.41
C LEU A 154 -4.18 6.85 -15.45
N LEU A 155 -3.40 5.80 -15.77
CA LEU A 155 -2.46 5.20 -14.81
C LEU A 155 -1.21 6.06 -14.55
N MET A 156 -0.60 6.67 -15.57
CA MET A 156 0.53 7.58 -15.34
C MET A 156 0.08 8.86 -14.61
N PRO A 157 -1.04 9.51 -14.97
CA PRO A 157 -1.64 10.56 -14.15
C PRO A 157 -1.91 10.20 -12.71
N LEU A 158 -2.41 8.98 -12.46
CA LEU A 158 -2.61 8.45 -11.10
C LEU A 158 -1.31 8.50 -10.30
N VAL A 159 -0.22 7.93 -10.85
CA VAL A 159 1.08 7.88 -10.16
C VAL A 159 1.67 9.27 -9.96
N PHE A 160 1.61 10.13 -10.95
CA PHE A 160 2.18 11.47 -10.85
C PHE A 160 1.39 12.38 -9.88
N ALA A 161 0.08 12.17 -9.78
CA ALA A 161 -0.73 12.80 -8.74
C ALA A 161 -0.41 12.24 -7.34
N ALA A 162 -0.09 10.95 -7.22
CA ALA A 162 0.36 10.36 -5.96
C ALA A 162 1.69 10.99 -5.49
N HIS A 163 2.64 11.25 -6.39
CA HIS A 163 3.87 11.97 -6.04
C HIS A 163 3.59 13.39 -5.54
N SER A 164 2.68 14.13 -6.18
CA SER A 164 2.25 15.46 -5.68
C SER A 164 1.51 15.34 -4.34
N GLY A 165 0.67 14.31 -4.21
CA GLY A 165 -0.12 14.01 -3.01
C GLY A 165 0.74 13.64 -1.80
N SER A 166 1.93 13.06 -2.01
CA SER A 166 2.86 12.75 -0.93
C SER A 166 3.37 13.98 -0.18
N LEU A 167 3.27 15.15 -0.80
CA LEU A 167 3.61 16.43 -0.20
C LEU A 167 2.40 17.17 0.42
N LEU A 168 1.25 16.51 0.62
CA LEU A 168 0.11 17.14 1.29
C LEU A 168 0.16 17.03 2.81
N ALA A 169 0.88 16.03 3.34
CA ALA A 169 1.00 15.81 4.78
C ALA A 169 2.36 15.20 5.14
N LEU A 170 2.72 15.31 6.41
CA LEU A 170 3.95 14.71 6.95
C LEU A 170 4.01 13.20 6.68
N THR A 171 2.89 12.51 6.77
CA THR A 171 2.77 11.05 6.60
C THR A 171 2.82 10.55 5.17
N GLY A 172 2.76 11.45 4.18
CA GLY A 172 2.66 11.06 2.77
C GLY A 172 3.89 10.35 2.20
N THR A 173 5.08 10.60 2.76
CA THR A 173 6.33 9.94 2.39
C THR A 173 7.34 9.95 3.53
N PRO A 174 8.20 8.92 3.66
CA PRO A 174 9.33 8.92 4.59
C PRO A 174 10.24 10.15 4.46
N VAL A 175 10.38 10.71 3.27
CA VAL A 175 11.20 11.92 3.02
C VAL A 175 10.72 13.12 3.84
N ASN A 176 9.40 13.32 3.95
CA ASN A 176 8.85 14.42 4.74
C ASN A 176 9.22 14.28 6.23
N VAL A 177 9.21 13.05 6.73
CA VAL A 177 9.60 12.75 8.11
C VAL A 177 11.08 13.07 8.33
N LEU A 178 11.95 12.62 7.43
CA LEU A 178 13.40 12.88 7.50
C LEU A 178 13.73 14.38 7.44
N VAL A 179 13.05 15.12 6.56
CA VAL A 179 13.22 16.58 6.45
C VAL A 179 12.71 17.30 7.71
N ALA A 180 11.59 16.84 8.28
CA ALA A 180 11.06 17.42 9.52
C ALA A 180 11.98 17.16 10.72
N GLU A 181 12.53 15.95 10.82
CA GLU A 181 13.49 15.57 11.86
C GLU A 181 14.79 16.36 11.72
N ALA A 182 15.35 16.44 10.51
CA ALA A 182 16.56 17.23 10.25
C ALA A 182 16.39 18.71 10.62
N ALA A 183 15.21 19.29 10.43
CA ALA A 183 14.91 20.63 10.89
C ALA A 183 14.86 20.74 12.42
N ALA A 184 14.29 19.73 13.09
CA ALA A 184 14.22 19.69 14.55
C ALA A 184 15.60 19.49 15.18
N ASP A 185 16.42 18.58 14.64
CA ASP A 185 17.80 18.34 15.09
C ASP A 185 18.70 19.57 14.95
N ALA A 186 18.45 20.38 13.92
CA ALA A 186 19.14 21.67 13.73
C ALA A 186 18.62 22.80 14.64
N GLY A 187 17.68 22.50 15.55
CA GLY A 187 17.09 23.49 16.45
C GLY A 187 16.17 24.51 15.75
N LEU A 188 15.76 24.22 14.53
CA LEU A 188 14.83 25.07 13.77
C LEU A 188 13.38 24.78 14.18
N ALA A 189 12.49 25.74 13.92
CA ALA A 189 11.06 25.50 14.11
C ALA A 189 10.62 24.28 13.26
N PRO A 190 10.04 23.22 13.88
CA PRO A 190 9.71 22.00 13.18
C PRO A 190 8.65 22.23 12.10
N PHE A 191 8.66 21.39 11.05
CA PHE A 191 7.58 21.37 10.09
C PHE A 191 6.35 20.70 10.71
N GLY A 192 5.23 21.43 10.78
CA GLY A 192 3.95 20.87 11.24
C GLY A 192 3.39 19.86 10.24
N PHE A 193 2.41 19.07 10.70
CA PHE A 193 1.80 18.00 9.90
C PHE A 193 1.35 18.44 8.50
N PHE A 194 0.73 19.62 8.39
CA PHE A 194 0.25 20.19 7.12
C PHE A 194 1.22 21.22 6.49
N SER A 195 2.41 21.41 7.02
CA SER A 195 3.37 22.36 6.43
C SER A 195 3.70 22.02 4.97
N PHE A 196 3.78 20.75 4.66
CA PHE A 196 4.04 20.26 3.30
C PHE A 196 2.89 20.57 2.34
N ALA A 197 1.63 20.70 2.82
CA ALA A 197 0.48 21.05 1.97
C ALA A 197 0.63 22.43 1.31
N ILE A 198 1.39 23.33 1.91
CA ILE A 198 1.64 24.68 1.36
C ILE A 198 2.26 24.59 -0.05
N VAL A 199 3.16 23.64 -0.26
CA VAL A 199 3.76 23.35 -1.57
C VAL A 199 3.03 22.24 -2.30
N GLY A 200 2.49 21.26 -1.56
CA GLY A 200 1.80 20.08 -2.11
C GLY A 200 0.52 20.45 -2.86
N VAL A 201 -0.29 21.39 -2.34
CA VAL A 201 -1.54 21.82 -3.00
C VAL A 201 -1.26 22.50 -4.34
N PRO A 202 -0.38 23.52 -4.45
CA PRO A 202 0.00 24.09 -5.75
C PRO A 202 0.56 23.06 -6.72
N LEU A 203 1.40 22.14 -6.25
CA LEU A 203 1.97 21.07 -7.06
C LEU A 203 0.88 20.12 -7.59
N LEU A 204 -0.06 19.72 -6.75
CA LEU A 204 -1.18 18.86 -7.15
C LEU A 204 -2.08 19.56 -8.18
N LEU A 205 -2.46 20.81 -7.92
CA LEU A 205 -3.28 21.59 -8.84
C LEU A 205 -2.58 21.80 -10.18
N GLY A 206 -1.30 22.14 -10.16
CA GLY A 206 -0.49 22.27 -11.37
C GLY A 206 -0.33 20.95 -12.12
N THR A 207 -0.13 19.83 -11.40
CA THR A 207 -0.08 18.50 -11.99
C THR A 207 -1.40 18.14 -12.67
N ILE A 208 -2.53 18.37 -12.01
CA ILE A 208 -3.85 18.17 -12.60
C ILE A 208 -4.03 19.06 -13.85
N ALA A 209 -3.68 20.33 -13.77
CA ALA A 209 -3.80 21.25 -14.89
C ALA A 209 -2.96 20.80 -16.09
N ILE A 210 -1.69 20.44 -15.89
CA ILE A 210 -0.80 19.96 -16.97
C ILE A 210 -1.38 18.67 -17.60
N VAL A 211 -1.84 17.73 -16.77
CA VAL A 211 -2.39 16.47 -17.27
C VAL A 211 -3.70 16.68 -18.02
N VAL A 212 -4.59 17.53 -17.54
CA VAL A 212 -5.87 17.82 -18.22
C VAL A 212 -5.63 18.53 -19.56
N LEU A 213 -4.70 19.47 -19.60
CA LEU A 213 -4.44 20.28 -20.80
C LEU A 213 -3.59 19.54 -21.84
N PHE A 214 -2.57 18.82 -21.40
CA PHE A 214 -1.57 18.23 -22.28
C PHE A 214 -1.55 16.71 -22.29
N GLY A 215 -2.18 16.05 -21.32
CA GLY A 215 -2.12 14.59 -21.15
C GLY A 215 -2.55 13.82 -22.40
N GLN A 216 -3.56 14.27 -23.14
CA GLN A 216 -3.99 13.62 -24.38
C GLN A 216 -2.89 13.54 -25.43
N ARG A 217 -2.06 14.56 -25.53
CA ARG A 217 -1.00 14.64 -26.55
C ARG A 217 0.29 13.94 -26.09
N LEU A 218 0.53 13.91 -24.78
CA LEU A 218 1.79 13.44 -24.22
C LEU A 218 1.73 11.96 -23.80
N LEU A 219 0.53 11.43 -23.47
CA LEU A 219 0.35 10.05 -23.06
C LEU A 219 0.01 9.15 -24.26
N PRO A 220 0.59 7.93 -24.32
CA PRO A 220 0.23 6.96 -25.34
C PRO A 220 -1.21 6.44 -25.13
N GLU A 221 -1.87 6.02 -26.19
CA GLU A 221 -3.14 5.29 -26.14
C GLU A 221 -2.85 3.80 -26.29
N ARG A 222 -2.65 3.11 -25.18
CA ARG A 222 -2.33 1.68 -25.14
C ARG A 222 -3.05 0.99 -23.99
N SER A 223 -3.32 -0.30 -24.18
CA SER A 223 -3.73 -1.23 -23.13
C SER A 223 -2.60 -2.22 -22.90
N GLY A 224 -2.29 -2.51 -21.66
CA GLY A 224 -1.26 -3.49 -21.29
C GLY A 224 -1.69 -4.90 -21.69
N ARG A 225 -0.72 -5.82 -21.82
CA ARG A 225 -1.00 -7.24 -22.05
C ARG A 225 -1.46 -7.97 -20.80
N THR A 226 -1.11 -7.45 -19.62
CA THR A 226 -1.51 -7.96 -18.30
C THR A 226 -2.53 -7.00 -17.69
N ILE A 227 -3.79 -7.20 -18.05
CA ILE A 227 -4.91 -6.50 -17.41
C ILE A 227 -5.35 -7.40 -16.25
N PRO A 228 -5.36 -6.91 -15.00
CA PRO A 228 -5.95 -7.66 -13.90
C PRO A 228 -7.42 -7.96 -14.21
N PRO A 229 -7.92 -9.18 -13.91
CA PRO A 229 -9.31 -9.50 -14.12
C PRO A 229 -10.20 -8.56 -13.29
N ASP A 230 -11.35 -8.19 -13.86
CA ASP A 230 -12.39 -7.49 -13.10
C ASP A 230 -13.11 -8.50 -12.21
N LEU A 231 -12.73 -8.52 -10.94
CA LEU A 231 -13.31 -9.41 -9.95
C LEU A 231 -14.47 -8.76 -9.19
N SER A 232 -14.88 -7.54 -9.56
CA SER A 232 -15.97 -6.83 -8.86
C SER A 232 -17.35 -7.53 -9.03
N GLU A 233 -17.54 -8.28 -10.10
CA GLU A 233 -18.72 -9.10 -10.35
C GLU A 233 -18.43 -10.61 -10.24
N HIS A 234 -17.25 -10.98 -9.72
CA HIS A 234 -16.78 -12.36 -9.65
C HIS A 234 -17.77 -13.28 -8.91
N ALA A 235 -18.31 -12.80 -7.78
CA ALA A 235 -19.32 -13.56 -7.03
C ALA A 235 -20.56 -13.84 -7.88
N ARG A 236 -21.03 -12.86 -8.64
CA ARG A 236 -22.18 -13.04 -9.55
C ARG A 236 -21.84 -14.02 -10.68
N THR A 237 -20.65 -13.89 -11.26
CA THR A 237 -20.17 -14.82 -12.31
C THR A 237 -20.11 -16.25 -11.80
N LEU A 238 -19.60 -16.48 -10.58
CA LEU A 238 -19.58 -17.81 -9.96
C LEU A 238 -21.00 -18.34 -9.72
N VAL A 239 -21.90 -17.48 -9.19
CA VAL A 239 -23.29 -17.86 -8.96
C VAL A 239 -24.00 -18.26 -10.26
N GLU A 240 -23.80 -17.50 -11.34
CA GLU A 240 -24.35 -17.79 -12.66
C GLU A 240 -23.72 -19.06 -13.27
N GLN A 241 -22.39 -19.20 -13.20
CA GLN A 241 -21.64 -20.34 -13.76
C GLN A 241 -22.02 -21.66 -13.09
N TYR A 242 -22.18 -21.64 -11.76
CA TYR A 242 -22.56 -22.81 -10.97
C TYR A 242 -24.08 -22.91 -10.76
N ARG A 243 -24.88 -22.05 -11.39
CA ARG A 243 -26.36 -22.01 -11.32
C ARG A 243 -26.90 -22.02 -9.90
N LEU A 244 -26.23 -21.27 -9.00
CA LEU A 244 -26.62 -21.23 -7.59
C LEU A 244 -27.89 -20.43 -7.34
N ASP A 245 -28.32 -19.55 -8.27
CA ASP A 245 -29.57 -18.79 -8.16
C ASP A 245 -30.83 -19.65 -8.45
N ASP A 246 -30.67 -20.79 -9.11
CA ASP A 246 -31.80 -21.63 -9.46
C ASP A 246 -32.33 -22.38 -8.24
N GLY A 247 -33.28 -21.74 -7.57
CA GLY A 247 -34.05 -22.36 -6.47
C GLY A 247 -33.32 -22.50 -5.14
N MET A 248 -32.30 -21.68 -4.84
CA MET A 248 -31.69 -21.66 -3.52
C MET A 248 -32.37 -20.67 -2.57
N PHE A 249 -32.71 -21.13 -1.36
CA PHE A 249 -33.37 -20.33 -0.34
C PHE A 249 -32.62 -20.43 0.99
N HIS A 250 -32.54 -19.30 1.70
CA HIS A 250 -31.91 -19.19 3.01
C HIS A 250 -32.98 -19.06 4.09
N LEU A 251 -33.12 -20.08 4.89
CA LEU A 251 -34.12 -20.16 5.94
C LEU A 251 -33.46 -20.02 7.30
N ARG A 252 -33.74 -18.94 8.00
CA ARG A 252 -33.22 -18.68 9.35
C ARG A 252 -34.03 -19.40 10.40
N VAL A 253 -33.38 -20.11 11.29
CA VAL A 253 -34.01 -20.76 12.44
C VAL A 253 -34.46 -19.70 13.45
N ARG A 254 -35.77 -19.66 13.74
CA ARG A 254 -36.36 -18.78 14.76
C ARG A 254 -36.29 -19.42 16.14
N SER A 255 -36.37 -18.61 17.19
CA SER A 255 -36.40 -19.06 18.60
C SER A 255 -37.45 -20.13 18.91
N ARG A 256 -38.59 -20.11 18.21
CA ARG A 256 -39.70 -21.06 18.37
C ARG A 256 -39.67 -22.23 17.39
N SER A 257 -38.65 -22.32 16.54
CA SER A 257 -38.51 -23.44 15.60
C SER A 257 -38.28 -24.77 16.32
N PRO A 258 -38.94 -25.85 15.89
CA PRO A 258 -38.70 -27.20 16.44
C PRO A 258 -37.26 -27.68 16.18
N TYR A 259 -36.52 -27.01 15.35
CA TYR A 259 -35.12 -27.32 15.08
C TYR A 259 -34.15 -26.82 16.17
N VAL A 260 -34.56 -25.86 17.03
CA VAL A 260 -33.71 -25.37 18.13
C VAL A 260 -33.44 -26.47 19.14
N GLY A 261 -32.15 -26.75 19.41
CA GLY A 261 -31.72 -27.82 20.30
C GLY A 261 -31.66 -29.21 19.66
N SER A 262 -32.09 -29.37 18.40
CA SER A 262 -32.04 -30.61 17.67
C SER A 262 -30.73 -30.80 16.94
N PRO A 263 -30.25 -32.06 16.75
CA PRO A 263 -29.09 -32.33 15.91
C PRO A 263 -29.32 -31.89 14.44
N PRO A 264 -28.29 -31.51 13.70
CA PRO A 264 -28.42 -31.11 12.28
C PRO A 264 -29.08 -32.20 11.39
N ALA A 265 -28.93 -33.47 11.73
CA ALA A 265 -29.55 -34.57 11.02
C ALA A 265 -31.11 -34.60 11.10
N VAL A 266 -31.70 -33.83 12.03
CA VAL A 266 -33.16 -33.66 12.13
C VAL A 266 -33.70 -32.72 11.07
N ALA A 267 -32.85 -31.89 10.45
CA ALA A 267 -33.21 -31.10 9.29
C ALA A 267 -33.33 -31.93 8.01
N ASP A 268 -33.73 -33.22 8.16
CA ASP A 268 -34.07 -34.11 7.06
C ASP A 268 -35.31 -33.54 6.31
N LEU A 269 -35.17 -33.37 5.00
CA LEU A 269 -36.20 -32.81 4.11
C LEU A 269 -36.98 -33.90 3.37
N THR A 270 -36.90 -35.16 3.81
CA THR A 270 -37.56 -36.30 3.16
C THR A 270 -39.08 -36.13 3.03
N ASP A 271 -39.70 -35.39 3.94
CA ASP A 271 -41.15 -35.06 3.88
C ASP A 271 -41.50 -34.01 2.80
N TYR A 272 -40.50 -33.36 2.24
CA TYR A 272 -40.66 -32.27 1.24
C TYR A 272 -40.04 -32.65 -0.09
N ALA A 273 -40.82 -33.36 -0.91
CA ALA A 273 -40.36 -33.87 -2.20
C ALA A 273 -39.82 -32.73 -3.10
N GLY A 274 -38.60 -32.93 -3.59
CA GLY A 274 -37.93 -31.93 -4.47
C GLY A 274 -37.13 -30.88 -3.73
N LEU A 275 -37.07 -30.92 -2.36
CA LEU A 275 -36.15 -30.07 -1.60
C LEU A 275 -34.87 -30.86 -1.28
N THR A 276 -33.74 -30.17 -1.40
CA THR A 276 -32.44 -30.67 -1.00
C THR A 276 -31.82 -29.71 0.00
N LEU A 277 -31.41 -30.19 1.15
CA LEU A 277 -30.61 -29.41 2.10
C LEU A 277 -29.18 -29.34 1.57
N VAL A 278 -28.75 -28.15 1.21
CA VAL A 278 -27.39 -27.93 0.70
C VAL A 278 -26.42 -27.87 1.87
N THR A 279 -26.72 -27.06 2.88
CA THR A 279 -25.87 -26.94 4.08
C THR A 279 -26.58 -26.17 5.19
N ILE A 280 -25.96 -26.20 6.40
CA ILE A 280 -26.40 -25.40 7.54
C ILE A 280 -25.24 -24.53 8.00
N LEU A 281 -25.49 -23.22 8.03
CA LEU A 281 -24.54 -22.24 8.54
C LEU A 281 -24.88 -21.85 9.97
N GLY A 282 -23.86 -21.57 10.77
CA GLY A 282 -24.04 -20.92 12.06
C GLY A 282 -24.51 -19.46 11.89
N GLY A 283 -25.04 -18.88 12.95
CA GLY A 283 -25.48 -17.46 12.93
C GLY A 283 -24.36 -16.46 12.61
N ASP A 284 -23.11 -16.87 12.65
CA ASP A 284 -21.90 -16.14 12.25
C ASP A 284 -21.56 -16.24 10.75
N GLY A 285 -22.32 -17.05 10.00
CA GLY A 285 -22.12 -17.29 8.56
C GLY A 285 -21.06 -18.33 8.22
N GLY A 286 -20.44 -18.98 9.22
CA GLY A 286 -19.54 -20.10 9.04
C GLY A 286 -20.25 -21.46 9.12
N PRO A 287 -19.55 -22.58 8.80
CA PRO A 287 -20.09 -23.91 8.95
C PRO A 287 -20.55 -24.21 10.38
N LEU A 288 -21.64 -24.95 10.53
CA LEU A 288 -22.16 -25.32 11.84
C LEU A 288 -21.18 -26.27 12.56
N ARG A 289 -20.55 -25.80 13.63
CA ARG A 289 -19.58 -26.57 14.44
C ARG A 289 -20.19 -27.18 15.70
N ARG A 290 -21.47 -26.92 15.94
CA ARG A 290 -22.22 -27.37 17.11
C ARG A 290 -22.94 -28.66 16.82
N ALA A 291 -23.11 -29.48 17.87
CA ALA A 291 -23.90 -30.72 17.78
C ALA A 291 -25.42 -30.46 17.72
N ALA A 292 -25.88 -29.24 17.94
CA ALA A 292 -27.29 -28.88 17.93
C ALA A 292 -27.51 -27.51 17.26
N LEU A 293 -28.65 -27.41 16.57
CA LEU A 293 -29.11 -26.16 15.94
C LEU A 293 -29.55 -25.15 17.01
N ALA A 294 -29.28 -23.87 16.76
CA ALA A 294 -29.69 -22.77 17.61
C ALA A 294 -30.46 -21.71 16.82
N GLU A 295 -31.10 -20.82 17.58
CA GLU A 295 -31.69 -19.62 16.99
C GLU A 295 -30.63 -18.82 16.22
N GLY A 296 -30.98 -18.39 15.02
CA GLY A 296 -30.11 -17.60 14.17
C GLY A 296 -29.33 -18.41 13.15
N ASP A 297 -29.28 -19.74 13.28
CA ASP A 297 -28.68 -20.61 12.26
C ASP A 297 -29.45 -20.53 10.93
N ILE A 298 -28.76 -20.77 9.83
CA ILE A 298 -29.30 -20.60 8.47
C ILE A 298 -29.24 -21.94 7.76
N LEU A 299 -30.39 -22.46 7.33
CA LEU A 299 -30.49 -23.61 6.42
C LEU A 299 -30.45 -23.09 4.99
N ILE A 300 -29.55 -23.58 4.17
CA ILE A 300 -29.51 -23.36 2.73
C ILE A 300 -30.19 -24.56 2.07
N VAL A 301 -31.35 -24.30 1.47
CA VAL A 301 -32.20 -25.31 0.86
C VAL A 301 -32.34 -25.00 -0.62
N ARG A 302 -32.25 -26.06 -1.47
CA ARG A 302 -32.49 -25.98 -2.91
C ARG A 302 -33.82 -26.64 -3.25
N GLY A 303 -34.66 -25.96 -4.04
CA GLY A 303 -35.92 -26.55 -4.52
C GLY A 303 -36.93 -25.52 -4.98
N ASP A 304 -38.18 -25.95 -5.15
CA ASP A 304 -39.28 -25.09 -5.58
C ASP A 304 -39.76 -24.12 -4.46
N ALA A 305 -40.03 -22.87 -4.83
CA ALA A 305 -40.42 -21.82 -3.88
C ALA A 305 -41.67 -22.15 -3.05
N ALA A 306 -42.65 -22.85 -3.64
CA ALA A 306 -43.87 -23.22 -2.93
C ALA A 306 -43.61 -24.27 -1.85
N THR A 307 -42.78 -25.27 -2.17
CA THR A 307 -42.38 -26.34 -1.26
C THR A 307 -41.47 -25.79 -0.13
N VAL A 308 -40.57 -24.85 -0.46
CA VAL A 308 -39.75 -24.14 0.54
C VAL A 308 -40.63 -23.29 1.46
N GLY A 309 -41.67 -22.65 0.92
CA GLY A 309 -42.65 -21.89 1.71
C GLY A 309 -43.38 -22.79 2.73
N SER A 310 -43.77 -24.02 2.33
CA SER A 310 -44.37 -25.00 3.22
C SER A 310 -43.39 -25.42 4.35
N LEU A 311 -42.16 -25.75 4.02
CA LEU A 311 -41.11 -26.06 4.98
C LEU A 311 -40.90 -24.90 5.97
N ALA A 312 -40.83 -23.66 5.48
CA ALA A 312 -40.61 -22.48 6.31
C ALA A 312 -41.77 -22.26 7.30
N SER A 313 -43.01 -22.51 6.85
CA SER A 313 -44.21 -22.39 7.68
C SER A 313 -44.25 -23.50 8.75
N ASP A 314 -44.07 -24.76 8.35
CA ASP A 314 -44.21 -25.94 9.23
C ASP A 314 -43.13 -25.98 10.30
N LYS A 315 -41.91 -25.58 9.94
CA LYS A 315 -40.78 -25.60 10.86
C LYS A 315 -40.47 -24.24 11.50
N LEU A 316 -41.35 -23.27 11.31
CA LEU A 316 -41.22 -21.91 11.86
C LEU A 316 -39.88 -21.26 11.52
N LEU A 317 -39.46 -21.38 10.27
CA LEU A 317 -38.26 -20.77 9.74
C LEU A 317 -38.61 -19.40 9.14
N ALA A 318 -37.66 -18.47 9.11
CA ALA A 318 -37.87 -17.18 8.47
C ALA A 318 -37.07 -17.13 7.17
N PHE A 319 -37.72 -16.71 6.10
CA PHE A 319 -36.97 -16.20 4.96
C PHE A 319 -36.15 -14.98 5.45
N ARG A 320 -34.91 -14.92 5.06
CA ARG A 320 -34.09 -13.75 5.34
C ARG A 320 -34.68 -12.57 4.58
N SER A 321 -34.99 -11.46 5.25
CA SER A 321 -35.67 -10.31 4.63
C SER A 321 -34.86 -9.65 3.51
N GLU A 322 -33.57 -9.94 3.43
CA GLU A 322 -32.66 -9.49 2.39
C GLU A 322 -32.75 -10.39 1.12
N ASP A 323 -33.20 -11.65 1.26
CA ASP A 323 -33.29 -12.62 0.15
C ASP A 323 -34.46 -12.32 -0.82
N ALA A 324 -35.40 -11.48 -0.43
CA ALA A 324 -36.49 -11.05 -1.31
C ALA A 324 -36.03 -10.10 -2.42
N PHE A 325 -34.83 -9.51 -2.30
CA PHE A 325 -34.28 -8.52 -3.24
C PHE A 325 -32.77 -8.68 -3.52
N ALA A 326 -32.05 -9.54 -2.79
CA ALA A 326 -30.63 -9.81 -3.00
C ALA A 326 -30.46 -11.21 -3.61
N GLY A 327 -29.76 -11.31 -4.72
CA GLY A 327 -29.44 -12.61 -5.33
C GLY A 327 -28.55 -13.48 -4.43
N ALA A 328 -28.44 -14.78 -4.75
CA ALA A 328 -27.58 -15.71 -4.01
C ALA A 328 -26.13 -15.20 -3.87
N ALA A 329 -25.66 -14.41 -4.84
CA ALA A 329 -24.36 -13.74 -4.80
C ALA A 329 -24.15 -12.90 -3.55
N ASP A 330 -25.10 -12.05 -3.18
CA ASP A 330 -24.94 -11.14 -2.03
C ASP A 330 -25.01 -11.86 -0.69
N THR A 331 -25.64 -13.03 -0.65
CA THR A 331 -25.77 -13.84 0.56
C THR A 331 -24.56 -14.75 0.79
N LEU A 332 -24.06 -15.40 -0.27
CA LEU A 332 -22.91 -16.30 -0.21
C LEU A 332 -21.58 -15.52 -0.15
N PHE A 333 -21.60 -14.29 -0.66
CA PHE A 333 -20.44 -13.42 -0.77
C PHE A 333 -20.69 -12.12 0.00
N ASN A 334 -20.25 -12.08 1.24
CA ASN A 334 -20.51 -10.96 2.16
C ASN A 334 -19.25 -10.58 2.98
N ARG A 335 -19.41 -9.70 3.98
CA ARG A 335 -18.29 -9.21 4.81
C ARG A 335 -17.60 -10.27 5.65
N SER A 336 -18.28 -11.37 5.99
CA SER A 336 -17.77 -12.43 6.85
C SER A 336 -17.36 -13.68 6.08
N SER A 337 -18.01 -13.96 4.95
CA SER A 337 -17.81 -15.16 4.14
C SER A 337 -17.65 -14.83 2.66
N GLY A 338 -16.99 -15.72 1.94
CA GLY A 338 -16.74 -15.62 0.51
C GLY A 338 -16.79 -16.97 -0.18
N LEU A 339 -16.64 -16.91 -1.49
CA LEU A 339 -16.54 -18.06 -2.39
C LEU A 339 -15.13 -18.10 -2.97
N ALA A 340 -14.62 -19.31 -3.18
CA ALA A 340 -13.39 -19.54 -3.91
C ALA A 340 -13.53 -20.76 -4.83
N GLU A 341 -13.06 -20.61 -6.05
CA GLU A 341 -12.97 -21.68 -7.02
C GLU A 341 -11.58 -22.30 -6.98
N VAL A 342 -11.51 -23.63 -6.83
CA VAL A 342 -10.26 -24.39 -6.80
C VAL A 342 -10.29 -25.53 -7.78
N VAL A 343 -9.15 -25.81 -8.40
CA VAL A 343 -8.96 -26.95 -9.31
C VAL A 343 -8.11 -28.00 -8.61
N ILE A 344 -8.48 -29.29 -8.74
CA ILE A 344 -7.75 -30.42 -8.19
C ILE A 344 -6.58 -30.76 -9.12
N PRO A 345 -5.32 -30.53 -8.70
CA PRO A 345 -4.15 -30.88 -9.50
C PRO A 345 -3.93 -32.41 -9.57
N PRO A 346 -3.23 -32.91 -10.60
CA PRO A 346 -2.99 -34.35 -10.79
C PRO A 346 -2.25 -35.03 -9.64
N ARG A 347 -1.51 -34.29 -8.83
CA ARG A 347 -0.72 -34.80 -7.69
C ARG A 347 -1.41 -34.61 -6.34
N SER A 348 -2.66 -34.10 -6.33
CA SER A 348 -3.43 -33.86 -5.11
C SER A 348 -3.75 -35.15 -4.38
N GLY A 349 -3.58 -35.14 -3.07
CA GLY A 349 -4.05 -36.24 -2.18
C GLY A 349 -5.58 -36.32 -2.10
N MET A 350 -6.31 -35.37 -2.71
CA MET A 350 -7.77 -35.38 -2.80
C MET A 350 -8.29 -36.25 -3.97
N VAL A 351 -7.46 -36.57 -4.96
CA VAL A 351 -7.85 -37.45 -6.07
C VAL A 351 -8.26 -38.82 -5.54
N GLY A 352 -9.44 -39.32 -5.94
CA GLY A 352 -10.00 -40.58 -5.48
C GLY A 352 -10.83 -40.49 -4.21
N ARG A 353 -10.94 -39.31 -3.58
CA ARG A 353 -11.83 -39.12 -2.41
C ARG A 353 -13.26 -38.83 -2.86
N PRO A 354 -14.26 -39.41 -2.16
CA PRO A 354 -15.65 -39.09 -2.38
C PRO A 354 -15.98 -37.70 -1.79
N VAL A 355 -16.69 -36.88 -2.55
CA VAL A 355 -17.20 -35.58 -2.12
C VAL A 355 -18.61 -35.36 -2.65
N PHE A 356 -19.37 -34.49 -2.00
CA PHE A 356 -20.71 -34.12 -2.44
C PHE A 356 -20.98 -32.63 -2.10
N PRO A 357 -21.84 -31.94 -2.84
CA PRO A 357 -22.28 -30.59 -2.50
C PRO A 357 -22.90 -30.53 -1.10
N GLY A 358 -22.44 -29.57 -0.26
CA GLY A 358 -22.80 -29.46 1.16
C GLY A 358 -21.81 -30.14 2.12
N MET A 359 -20.86 -30.90 1.61
CA MET A 359 -19.82 -31.53 2.44
C MET A 359 -18.91 -30.46 3.04
N VAL A 360 -18.67 -30.57 4.35
CA VAL A 360 -17.66 -29.77 5.05
C VAL A 360 -16.29 -30.40 4.83
N THR A 361 -15.30 -29.58 4.49
CA THR A 361 -13.92 -30.08 4.29
C THR A 361 -13.35 -30.68 5.58
N PRO A 362 -12.33 -31.53 5.51
CA PRO A 362 -11.71 -32.15 6.69
C PRO A 362 -11.18 -31.13 7.71
N SER A 363 -10.86 -29.90 7.28
CA SER A 363 -10.49 -28.79 8.18
C SER A 363 -11.65 -28.31 9.05
N GLY A 364 -12.90 -28.58 8.66
CA GLY A 364 -14.09 -28.13 9.35
C GLY A 364 -14.47 -26.65 9.08
N ASP A 365 -13.77 -25.98 8.18
CA ASP A 365 -13.86 -24.53 7.98
C ASP A 365 -14.44 -24.10 6.64
N LEU A 366 -14.43 -24.99 5.64
CA LEU A 366 -14.93 -24.73 4.29
C LEU A 366 -16.05 -25.72 3.94
N ILE A 367 -16.95 -25.29 3.06
CA ILE A 367 -18.06 -26.08 2.53
C ILE A 367 -17.89 -26.19 1.02
N ILE A 368 -18.06 -27.38 0.47
CA ILE A 368 -18.12 -27.63 -0.98
C ILE A 368 -19.55 -27.30 -1.44
N LEU A 369 -19.74 -26.23 -2.22
CA LEU A 369 -21.05 -25.89 -2.75
C LEU A 369 -21.38 -26.61 -4.05
N ALA A 370 -20.40 -26.82 -4.91
CA ALA A 370 -20.57 -27.49 -6.19
C ALA A 370 -19.28 -28.16 -6.64
N VAL A 371 -19.42 -29.19 -7.46
CA VAL A 371 -18.34 -29.90 -8.13
C VAL A 371 -18.59 -29.86 -9.64
N GLN A 372 -17.60 -29.41 -10.42
CA GLN A 372 -17.66 -29.44 -11.87
C GLN A 372 -16.56 -30.33 -12.45
N ARG A 373 -16.90 -31.05 -13.47
CA ARG A 373 -15.97 -31.85 -14.28
C ARG A 373 -16.04 -31.41 -15.73
N ARG A 374 -14.95 -30.87 -16.27
CA ARG A 374 -14.86 -30.29 -17.62
C ARG A 374 -15.88 -29.17 -17.87
N GLY A 375 -16.22 -28.39 -16.85
CA GLY A 375 -17.19 -27.30 -16.95
C GLY A 375 -18.67 -27.71 -16.85
N GLU A 376 -18.97 -29.00 -16.61
CA GLU A 376 -20.33 -29.49 -16.36
C GLU A 376 -20.51 -29.82 -14.89
N ASP A 377 -21.66 -29.45 -14.32
CA ASP A 377 -22.03 -29.81 -12.95
C ASP A 377 -22.21 -31.33 -12.83
N VAL A 378 -21.53 -31.92 -11.86
CA VAL A 378 -21.58 -33.39 -11.63
C VAL A 378 -22.87 -33.83 -10.92
N GLY A 379 -23.62 -32.86 -10.37
CA GLY A 379 -24.89 -33.09 -9.69
C GLY A 379 -24.75 -33.17 -8.16
N PRO A 380 -25.87 -33.41 -7.46
CA PRO A 380 -25.93 -33.40 -6.00
C PRO A 380 -25.38 -34.69 -5.34
N ASP A 381 -25.18 -35.77 -6.11
CA ASP A 381 -24.77 -37.03 -5.59
C ASP A 381 -23.30 -37.11 -5.25
N GLU A 382 -22.93 -38.08 -4.40
CA GLU A 382 -21.55 -38.37 -4.05
C GLU A 382 -20.71 -38.71 -5.29
N THR A 383 -19.63 -37.93 -5.49
CA THR A 383 -18.74 -38.05 -6.64
C THR A 383 -17.30 -38.28 -6.19
N VAL A 384 -16.61 -39.20 -6.85
CA VAL A 384 -15.17 -39.41 -6.64
C VAL A 384 -14.38 -38.36 -7.41
N LEU A 385 -13.57 -37.57 -6.68
CA LEU A 385 -12.75 -36.51 -7.27
C LEU A 385 -11.70 -37.06 -8.24
N ALA A 386 -11.60 -36.40 -9.38
CA ALA A 386 -10.58 -36.67 -10.38
C ALA A 386 -9.68 -35.42 -10.59
N ALA A 387 -8.50 -35.65 -11.14
CA ALA A 387 -7.62 -34.53 -11.53
C ALA A 387 -8.30 -33.66 -12.60
N GLY A 388 -8.28 -32.36 -12.38
CA GLY A 388 -8.94 -31.37 -13.24
C GLY A 388 -10.39 -31.08 -12.86
N ASP A 389 -10.93 -31.71 -11.82
CA ASP A 389 -12.23 -31.33 -11.26
C ASP A 389 -12.11 -29.96 -10.59
N THR A 390 -13.15 -29.16 -10.69
CA THR A 390 -13.25 -27.83 -10.07
C THR A 390 -14.24 -27.88 -8.92
N LEU A 391 -13.84 -27.37 -7.76
CA LEU A 391 -14.69 -27.25 -6.58
C LEU A 391 -15.00 -25.77 -6.34
N LEU A 392 -16.26 -25.47 -6.05
CA LEU A 392 -16.66 -24.18 -5.49
C LEU A 392 -16.76 -24.32 -3.98
N LEU A 393 -15.90 -23.60 -3.28
CA LEU A 393 -15.80 -23.60 -1.83
C LEU A 393 -16.40 -22.34 -1.23
N GLN A 394 -17.10 -22.47 -0.11
CA GLN A 394 -17.57 -21.37 0.73
C GLN A 394 -16.95 -21.48 2.12
N GLY A 395 -16.61 -20.33 2.69
CA GLY A 395 -16.13 -20.25 4.05
C GLY A 395 -15.94 -18.81 4.51
N THR A 396 -15.51 -18.63 5.75
CA THR A 396 -15.07 -17.31 6.20
C THR A 396 -13.81 -16.89 5.44
N TRP A 397 -13.62 -15.58 5.23
CA TRP A 397 -12.43 -15.08 4.53
C TRP A 397 -11.13 -15.58 5.18
N LYS A 398 -11.13 -15.69 6.51
CA LYS A 398 -10.00 -16.24 7.26
C LYS A 398 -9.74 -17.72 6.91
N ALA A 399 -10.79 -18.53 6.85
CA ALA A 399 -10.66 -19.94 6.50
C ALA A 399 -10.19 -20.14 5.05
N LEU A 400 -10.70 -19.32 4.12
CA LEU A 400 -10.24 -19.32 2.74
C LEU A 400 -8.74 -18.96 2.64
N ASP A 401 -8.30 -17.91 3.35
CA ASP A 401 -6.88 -17.51 3.35
C ASP A 401 -5.96 -18.58 3.99
N GLU A 402 -6.44 -19.28 5.05
CA GLU A 402 -5.63 -20.29 5.76
C GLU A 402 -5.54 -21.65 5.03
N HIS A 403 -6.58 -22.05 4.30
CA HIS A 403 -6.67 -23.39 3.72
C HIS A 403 -6.46 -23.46 2.20
N LEU A 404 -6.43 -22.33 1.50
CA LEU A 404 -6.22 -22.32 0.05
C LEU A 404 -4.75 -22.20 -0.36
N ASP A 405 -3.83 -22.00 0.57
CA ASP A 405 -2.37 -22.10 0.34
C ASP A 405 -1.89 -23.58 0.30
N ASP A 406 -2.82 -24.56 0.42
CA ASP A 406 -2.52 -26.00 0.40
C ASP A 406 -2.09 -26.43 -1.02
N PRO A 407 -0.97 -27.16 -1.18
CA PRO A 407 -0.52 -27.68 -2.46
C PRO A 407 -1.48 -28.71 -3.10
N ASP A 408 -2.45 -29.24 -2.35
CA ASP A 408 -3.46 -30.17 -2.82
C ASP A 408 -4.58 -29.49 -3.66
N VAL A 409 -4.64 -28.16 -3.69
CA VAL A 409 -5.61 -27.39 -4.48
C VAL A 409 -4.91 -26.26 -5.23
N LEU A 410 -5.41 -25.92 -6.43
CA LEU A 410 -4.99 -24.75 -7.19
C LEU A 410 -6.13 -23.74 -7.20
N VAL A 411 -5.92 -22.61 -6.59
CA VAL A 411 -6.89 -21.51 -6.55
C VAL A 411 -6.93 -20.83 -7.92
N VAL A 412 -8.13 -20.65 -8.47
CA VAL A 412 -8.33 -19.98 -9.77
C VAL A 412 -8.13 -18.48 -9.62
N ASP A 413 -8.77 -17.88 -8.61
CA ASP A 413 -8.62 -16.46 -8.28
C ASP A 413 -8.34 -16.29 -6.79
N SER A 414 -7.32 -15.50 -6.45
CA SER A 414 -6.93 -15.25 -5.07
C SER A 414 -8.09 -14.67 -4.25
N PRO A 415 -8.54 -15.31 -3.15
CA PRO A 415 -9.62 -14.80 -2.31
C PRO A 415 -9.36 -13.39 -1.78
N GLU A 416 -8.10 -13.06 -1.51
CA GLU A 416 -7.70 -11.74 -1.05
C GLU A 416 -7.95 -10.66 -2.13
N LEU A 417 -7.64 -10.95 -3.41
CA LEU A 417 -7.92 -10.04 -4.52
C LEU A 417 -9.42 -9.87 -4.76
N VAL A 418 -10.16 -10.97 -4.71
CA VAL A 418 -11.63 -10.96 -4.83
C VAL A 418 -12.25 -10.14 -3.71
N ARG A 419 -11.84 -10.38 -2.47
CA ARG A 419 -12.31 -9.64 -1.29
C ARG A 419 -12.02 -8.14 -1.41
N ARG A 420 -10.81 -7.75 -1.83
CA ARG A 420 -10.42 -6.34 -1.99
C ARG A 420 -11.24 -5.61 -3.06
N GLN A 421 -11.66 -6.29 -4.12
CA GLN A 421 -12.42 -5.67 -5.21
C GLN A 421 -13.93 -5.69 -4.99
N ALA A 422 -14.48 -6.75 -4.41
CA ALA A 422 -15.91 -6.97 -4.30
C ALA A 422 -16.53 -6.47 -2.99
N ILE A 423 -15.74 -6.36 -1.88
CA ILE A 423 -16.26 -5.92 -0.58
C ILE A 423 -15.67 -4.57 -0.20
N PRO A 424 -16.41 -3.47 -0.38
CA PRO A 424 -15.87 -2.13 -0.23
C PRO A 424 -15.53 -1.72 1.21
N MET A 425 -16.18 -2.25 2.25
CA MET A 425 -15.87 -1.94 3.65
C MET A 425 -15.97 -3.19 4.52
N GLY A 426 -14.82 -3.71 4.95
CA GLY A 426 -14.72 -4.87 5.84
C GLY A 426 -14.98 -4.58 7.32
N ALA A 427 -14.95 -5.66 8.13
CA ALA A 427 -14.97 -5.53 9.58
C ALA A 427 -13.74 -4.71 10.05
N GLY A 428 -13.94 -3.78 10.98
CA GLY A 428 -12.85 -2.93 11.50
C GLY A 428 -12.62 -1.61 10.74
N ALA A 429 -13.33 -1.33 9.64
CA ALA A 429 -13.12 -0.10 8.85
C ALA A 429 -13.35 1.18 9.68
N MET A 430 -14.40 1.23 10.49
CA MET A 430 -14.68 2.39 11.34
C MET A 430 -13.60 2.57 12.41
N GLN A 431 -13.09 1.48 12.99
CA GLN A 431 -11.98 1.51 13.94
C GLN A 431 -10.71 2.02 13.28
N ALA A 432 -10.37 1.53 12.07
CA ALA A 432 -9.22 1.98 11.31
C ALA A 432 -9.28 3.49 10.99
N ILE A 433 -10.44 3.96 10.54
CA ILE A 433 -10.67 5.39 10.28
C ILE A 433 -10.54 6.21 11.58
N ALA A 434 -11.12 5.75 12.69
CA ALA A 434 -11.03 6.44 13.97
C ALA A 434 -9.57 6.53 14.46
N VAL A 435 -8.80 5.43 14.38
CA VAL A 435 -7.37 5.41 14.73
C VAL A 435 -6.59 6.40 13.86
N LEU A 436 -6.83 6.42 12.54
CA LEU A 436 -6.20 7.36 11.63
C LEU A 436 -6.52 8.81 12.02
N LEU A 437 -7.79 9.13 12.25
CA LEU A 437 -8.21 10.50 12.62
C LEU A 437 -7.59 10.95 13.93
N VAL A 438 -7.52 10.07 14.94
CA VAL A 438 -6.86 10.37 16.22
C VAL A 438 -5.36 10.60 16.00
N MET A 439 -4.69 9.74 15.22
CA MET A 439 -3.28 9.92 14.88
C MET A 439 -3.03 11.26 14.18
N VAL A 440 -3.82 11.58 13.17
CA VAL A 440 -3.71 12.87 12.44
C VAL A 440 -3.95 14.05 13.39
N LEU A 441 -4.91 13.96 14.29
CA LEU A 441 -5.17 15.01 15.29
C LEU A 441 -3.98 15.20 16.24
N LEU A 442 -3.40 14.10 16.74
CA LEU A 442 -2.22 14.16 17.61
C LEU A 442 -1.02 14.78 16.88
N LEU A 443 -0.80 14.40 15.61
CA LEU A 443 0.28 14.95 14.79
C LEU A 443 0.05 16.42 14.42
N ALA A 444 -1.19 16.80 14.12
CA ALA A 444 -1.54 18.17 13.75
C ALA A 444 -1.47 19.14 14.92
N THR A 445 -1.83 18.68 16.12
CA THR A 445 -1.79 19.50 17.35
C THR A 445 -0.40 19.55 17.99
N GLY A 446 0.47 18.56 17.68
CA GLY A 446 1.81 18.48 18.26
C GLY A 446 1.84 18.22 19.78
N VAL A 447 0.73 17.71 20.35
CA VAL A 447 0.62 17.41 21.80
C VAL A 447 1.60 16.34 22.24
N VAL A 448 1.91 15.41 21.33
CA VAL A 448 2.91 14.34 21.57
C VAL A 448 3.91 14.31 20.40
N PRO A 449 5.16 13.82 20.65
CA PRO A 449 6.10 13.58 19.56
C PRO A 449 5.53 12.66 18.48
N SER A 450 5.92 12.88 17.22
CA SER A 450 5.42 12.14 16.05
C SER A 450 5.55 10.63 16.20
N VAL A 451 6.69 10.16 16.71
CA VAL A 451 6.95 8.74 16.95
C VAL A 451 5.97 8.12 17.95
N ILE A 452 5.60 8.85 18.99
CA ILE A 452 4.63 8.37 19.99
C ILE A 452 3.22 8.29 19.38
N ALA A 453 2.81 9.31 18.62
CA ALA A 453 1.53 9.29 17.91
C ALA A 453 1.43 8.10 16.95
N GLY A 454 2.50 7.82 16.19
CA GLY A 454 2.58 6.68 15.28
C GLY A 454 2.52 5.33 16.00
N LEU A 455 3.30 5.15 17.07
CA LEU A 455 3.32 3.91 17.86
C LEU A 455 1.95 3.63 18.51
N VAL A 456 1.32 4.65 19.11
CA VAL A 456 -0.02 4.51 19.71
C VAL A 456 -1.03 4.09 18.65
N ALA A 457 -0.99 4.69 17.47
CA ALA A 457 -1.88 4.33 16.38
C ALA A 457 -1.63 2.90 15.87
N ALA A 458 -0.37 2.50 15.68
CA ALA A 458 -0.01 1.14 15.26
C ALA A 458 -0.45 0.09 16.29
N CYS A 459 -0.22 0.34 17.58
CA CYS A 459 -0.69 -0.52 18.66
C CYS A 459 -2.22 -0.59 18.71
N ALA A 460 -2.91 0.54 18.49
CA ALA A 460 -4.38 0.58 18.46
C ALA A 460 -4.95 -0.26 17.30
N MET A 461 -4.32 -0.28 16.11
CA MET A 461 -4.72 -1.15 15.00
C MET A 461 -4.73 -2.63 15.39
N VAL A 462 -3.73 -3.07 16.15
CA VAL A 462 -3.63 -4.46 16.63
C VAL A 462 -4.58 -4.71 17.79
N PHE A 463 -4.65 -3.81 18.77
CA PHE A 463 -5.49 -3.95 19.96
C PHE A 463 -6.98 -4.00 19.62
N LEU A 464 -7.41 -3.16 18.67
CA LEU A 464 -8.80 -3.13 18.15
C LEU A 464 -9.08 -4.26 17.13
N ARG A 465 -8.13 -5.18 16.94
CA ARG A 465 -8.25 -6.32 16.02
C ARG A 465 -8.52 -5.92 14.56
N VAL A 466 -8.09 -4.75 14.15
CA VAL A 466 -8.07 -4.33 12.74
C VAL A 466 -7.04 -5.15 11.97
N LEU A 467 -5.87 -5.37 12.60
CA LEU A 467 -4.80 -6.24 12.11
C LEU A 467 -4.45 -7.28 13.17
N THR A 468 -4.00 -8.46 12.72
CA THR A 468 -3.30 -9.40 13.58
C THR A 468 -1.84 -8.97 13.76
N VAL A 469 -1.16 -9.50 14.78
CA VAL A 469 0.27 -9.23 15.01
C VAL A 469 1.10 -9.61 13.78
N ASP A 470 0.83 -10.78 13.18
CA ASP A 470 1.54 -11.26 11.99
C ASP A 470 1.31 -10.34 10.78
N GLN A 471 0.08 -9.86 10.58
CA GLN A 471 -0.23 -8.89 9.54
C GLN A 471 0.51 -7.56 9.76
N ALA A 472 0.57 -7.08 11.01
CA ALA A 472 1.31 -5.88 11.35
C ALA A 472 2.82 -6.02 11.05
N TYR A 473 3.44 -7.14 11.41
CA TYR A 473 4.85 -7.41 11.08
C TYR A 473 5.11 -7.51 9.58
N ARG A 474 4.24 -8.19 8.83
CA ARG A 474 4.38 -8.35 7.37
C ARG A 474 4.11 -7.05 6.61
N SER A 475 3.37 -6.12 7.18
CA SER A 475 3.04 -4.84 6.55
C SER A 475 4.20 -3.83 6.57
N VAL A 476 5.15 -4.00 7.49
CA VAL A 476 6.31 -3.11 7.57
C VAL A 476 7.21 -3.32 6.36
N ASN A 477 7.46 -2.25 5.62
CA ASN A 477 8.45 -2.28 4.54
C ASN A 477 9.87 -2.24 5.13
N TRP A 478 10.38 -3.43 5.47
CA TRP A 478 11.70 -3.59 6.07
C TRP A 478 12.83 -3.04 5.20
N THR A 479 12.67 -3.05 3.87
CA THR A 479 13.64 -2.42 2.97
C THR A 479 13.77 -0.93 3.26
N THR A 480 12.66 -0.22 3.43
CA THR A 480 12.68 1.22 3.76
C THR A 480 13.21 1.46 5.17
N VAL A 481 12.75 0.69 6.15
CA VAL A 481 13.15 0.84 7.57
C VAL A 481 14.66 0.63 7.73
N ILE A 482 15.21 -0.44 7.16
CA ILE A 482 16.64 -0.75 7.22
C ILE A 482 17.45 0.27 6.41
N LEU A 483 16.97 0.67 5.22
CA LEU A 483 17.60 1.70 4.42
C LEU A 483 17.78 3.00 5.21
N VAL A 484 16.71 3.49 5.83
CA VAL A 484 16.76 4.74 6.60
C VAL A 484 17.70 4.57 7.79
N GLY A 485 17.52 3.54 8.61
CA GLY A 485 18.34 3.30 9.80
C GLY A 485 19.83 3.13 9.49
N ALA A 486 20.18 2.42 8.42
CA ALA A 486 21.57 2.19 8.02
C ALA A 486 22.21 3.38 7.27
N MET A 487 21.41 4.30 6.72
CA MET A 487 21.93 5.47 5.99
C MET A 487 22.03 6.75 6.83
N ILE A 488 21.35 6.84 7.99
CA ILE A 488 21.51 7.97 8.92
C ILE A 488 22.99 8.13 9.35
N PRO A 489 23.76 7.07 9.65
CA PRO A 489 25.19 7.18 9.92
C PRO A 489 25.99 7.86 8.80
N LEU A 490 25.59 7.73 7.55
CA LEU A 490 26.24 8.43 6.43
C LEU A 490 26.11 9.96 6.58
N SER A 491 24.93 10.47 6.99
CA SER A 491 24.75 11.89 7.28
C SER A 491 25.74 12.37 8.35
N THR A 492 25.83 11.64 9.46
CA THR A 492 26.79 11.92 10.54
C THR A 492 28.25 11.89 10.04
N ALA A 493 28.59 10.90 9.19
CA ALA A 493 29.92 10.80 8.61
C ALA A 493 30.24 11.98 7.68
N MET A 494 29.29 12.39 6.87
CA MET A 494 29.44 13.55 5.95
C MET A 494 29.65 14.86 6.70
N GLU A 495 28.96 15.03 7.83
CA GLU A 495 29.10 16.20 8.70
C GLU A 495 30.44 16.20 9.44
N THR A 496 30.76 15.10 10.14
CA THR A 496 31.97 15.00 10.98
C THR A 496 33.27 14.97 10.18
N SER A 497 33.27 14.41 8.95
CA SER A 497 34.44 14.39 8.08
C SER A 497 34.63 15.67 7.27
N GLY A 498 33.66 16.61 7.29
CA GLY A 498 33.66 17.80 6.45
C GLY A 498 33.32 17.54 4.97
N ALA A 499 32.92 16.32 4.61
CA ALA A 499 32.55 16.00 3.23
C ALA A 499 31.33 16.80 2.75
N ALA A 500 30.31 16.96 3.63
CA ALA A 500 29.12 17.78 3.34
C ALA A 500 29.49 19.23 3.05
N GLN A 501 30.40 19.81 3.84
CA GLN A 501 30.87 21.18 3.65
C GLN A 501 31.60 21.37 2.33
N LEU A 502 32.45 20.40 1.93
CA LEU A 502 33.19 20.46 0.68
C LEU A 502 32.25 20.37 -0.54
N MET A 503 31.22 19.51 -0.47
CA MET A 503 30.18 19.43 -1.51
C MET A 503 29.35 20.73 -1.56
N ALA A 504 29.00 21.28 -0.40
CA ALA A 504 28.27 22.52 -0.29
C ALA A 504 29.05 23.70 -0.89
N THR A 505 30.31 23.86 -0.52
CA THR A 505 31.20 24.92 -1.05
C THR A 505 31.36 24.77 -2.58
N THR A 506 31.56 23.54 -3.05
CA THR A 506 31.65 23.27 -4.50
C THR A 506 30.35 23.65 -5.21
N LEU A 507 29.20 23.28 -4.66
CA LEU A 507 27.90 23.65 -5.21
C LEU A 507 27.71 25.17 -5.22
N VAL A 508 28.02 25.84 -4.12
CA VAL A 508 27.93 27.31 -3.99
C VAL A 508 28.83 28.00 -5.01
N HIS A 509 30.06 27.51 -5.22
CA HIS A 509 30.96 28.04 -6.24
C HIS A 509 30.47 27.79 -7.67
N LEU A 510 29.91 26.62 -7.97
CA LEU A 510 29.32 26.29 -9.27
C LEU A 510 28.12 27.19 -9.60
N VAL A 511 27.32 27.50 -8.60
CA VAL A 511 26.17 28.39 -8.73
C VAL A 511 26.59 29.87 -8.82
N GLY A 512 27.89 30.16 -8.59
CA GLY A 512 28.53 31.44 -8.95
C GLY A 512 28.10 32.62 -8.10
N GLY A 513 27.75 32.45 -6.82
CA GLY A 513 27.35 33.56 -5.94
C GLY A 513 26.04 34.25 -6.36
N ALA A 514 25.23 33.63 -7.23
CA ALA A 514 23.98 34.17 -7.74
C ALA A 514 22.84 34.24 -6.70
N GLY A 515 23.19 34.02 -5.43
CA GLY A 515 22.30 34.18 -4.30
C GLY A 515 21.46 32.92 -3.93
N PRO A 516 20.59 33.04 -2.91
CA PRO A 516 19.88 31.91 -2.33
C PRO A 516 18.96 31.15 -3.31
N TYR A 517 18.34 31.83 -4.26
CA TYR A 517 17.49 31.21 -5.29
C TYR A 517 18.28 30.26 -6.20
N ALA A 518 19.51 30.64 -6.53
CA ALA A 518 20.38 29.80 -7.35
C ALA A 518 20.86 28.58 -6.57
N LEU A 519 21.05 28.68 -5.25
CA LEU A 519 21.29 27.53 -4.38
C LEU A 519 20.12 26.55 -4.42
N LEU A 520 18.88 27.03 -4.24
CA LEU A 520 17.69 26.16 -4.32
C LEU A 520 17.59 25.49 -5.69
N ALA A 521 17.83 26.24 -6.78
CA ALA A 521 17.82 25.68 -8.13
C ALA A 521 18.88 24.58 -8.29
N GLY A 522 20.11 24.79 -7.83
CA GLY A 522 21.18 23.81 -7.87
C GLY A 522 20.88 22.55 -7.04
N LEU A 523 20.39 22.73 -5.82
CA LEU A 523 19.98 21.63 -4.95
C LEU A 523 18.81 20.84 -5.54
N PHE A 524 17.82 21.54 -6.12
CA PHE A 524 16.72 20.87 -6.80
C PHE A 524 17.21 20.02 -7.96
N LEU A 525 18.03 20.56 -8.84
CA LEU A 525 18.53 19.85 -10.01
C LEU A 525 19.38 18.63 -9.61
N LEU A 526 20.26 18.80 -8.63
CA LEU A 526 21.08 17.69 -8.12
C LEU A 526 20.21 16.60 -7.49
N SER A 527 19.27 16.98 -6.62
CA SER A 527 18.34 16.03 -5.98
C SER A 527 17.44 15.34 -7.00
N ALA A 528 16.88 16.08 -7.95
CA ALA A 528 16.02 15.53 -8.98
C ALA A 528 16.78 14.57 -9.91
N LEU A 529 18.04 14.87 -10.25
CA LEU A 529 18.89 13.97 -11.04
C LEU A 529 19.16 12.65 -10.30
N LEU A 530 19.56 12.74 -9.02
CA LEU A 530 19.79 11.56 -8.18
C LEU A 530 18.49 10.74 -8.02
N GLY A 531 17.37 11.39 -7.79
CA GLY A 531 16.06 10.74 -7.64
C GLY A 531 15.54 10.00 -8.88
N GLN A 532 16.12 10.23 -10.07
CA GLN A 532 15.83 9.39 -11.24
C GLN A 532 16.62 8.08 -11.25
N LEU A 533 17.69 7.99 -10.47
CA LEU A 533 18.65 6.87 -10.47
C LEU A 533 18.51 6.01 -9.21
N ILE A 534 18.18 6.61 -8.08
CA ILE A 534 18.05 5.97 -6.77
C ILE A 534 16.69 6.32 -6.15
N SER A 535 16.30 5.62 -5.07
CA SER A 535 15.01 5.87 -4.42
C SER A 535 14.92 7.28 -3.80
N ASN A 536 13.69 7.81 -3.70
CA ASN A 536 13.42 9.13 -3.11
C ASN A 536 14.00 9.26 -1.70
N THR A 537 13.89 8.20 -0.89
CA THR A 537 14.39 8.17 0.48
C THR A 537 15.92 8.22 0.52
N ALA A 538 16.59 7.43 -0.32
CA ALA A 538 18.06 7.46 -0.42
C ALA A 538 18.56 8.83 -0.91
N THR A 539 17.87 9.43 -1.88
CA THR A 539 18.17 10.78 -2.37
C THR A 539 18.10 11.80 -1.23
N ALA A 540 17.02 11.78 -0.44
CA ALA A 540 16.86 12.71 0.68
C ALA A 540 17.95 12.54 1.74
N LEU A 541 18.28 11.30 2.12
CA LEU A 541 19.31 11.00 3.11
C LEU A 541 20.71 11.49 2.69
N ILE A 542 21.02 11.46 1.40
CA ILE A 542 22.27 12.00 0.87
C ILE A 542 22.22 13.54 0.78
N MET A 543 21.08 14.08 0.36
CA MET A 543 20.96 15.52 0.07
C MET A 543 20.75 16.39 1.30
N ILE A 544 20.13 15.89 2.37
CA ILE A 544 19.87 16.65 3.59
C ILE A 544 21.15 17.25 4.19
N PRO A 545 22.23 16.49 4.47
CA PRO A 545 23.46 17.06 5.04
C PRO A 545 24.15 18.05 4.09
N ILE A 546 24.11 17.81 2.78
CA ILE A 546 24.66 18.72 1.77
C ILE A 546 23.89 20.04 1.77
N ALA A 547 22.57 19.96 1.80
CA ALA A 547 21.68 21.11 1.81
C ALA A 547 21.82 21.94 3.08
N MET A 548 21.97 21.28 4.23
CA MET A 548 22.21 21.93 5.52
C MET A 548 23.55 22.68 5.53
N ALA A 549 24.62 22.03 5.07
CA ALA A 549 25.93 22.63 4.96
C ALA A 549 25.94 23.81 3.98
N ALA A 550 25.26 23.69 2.84
CA ALA A 550 25.15 24.78 1.86
C ALA A 550 24.36 25.99 2.37
N ALA A 551 23.31 25.76 3.17
CA ALA A 551 22.58 26.83 3.84
C ALA A 551 23.48 27.58 4.84
N SER A 552 24.25 26.83 5.63
CA SER A 552 25.22 27.41 6.58
C SER A 552 26.31 28.22 5.88
N GLU A 553 26.84 27.73 4.75
CA GLU A 553 27.91 28.40 3.99
C GLU A 553 27.53 29.79 3.48
N ILE A 554 26.27 29.95 3.00
CA ILE A 554 25.79 31.24 2.52
C ILE A 554 25.01 32.03 3.58
N GLY A 555 24.94 31.53 4.81
CA GLY A 555 24.32 32.21 5.95
C GLY A 555 22.80 32.38 5.84
N VAL A 556 22.09 31.41 5.20
CA VAL A 556 20.63 31.43 5.07
C VAL A 556 19.97 30.37 5.95
N SER A 557 18.67 30.54 6.21
CA SER A 557 17.89 29.54 6.92
C SER A 557 17.88 28.20 6.16
N ALA A 558 18.05 27.10 6.89
CA ALA A 558 17.99 25.77 6.30
C ALA A 558 16.56 25.31 5.99
N ARG A 559 15.51 25.94 6.53
CA ARG A 559 14.11 25.53 6.29
C ARG A 559 13.71 25.52 4.82
N PRO A 560 13.90 26.61 4.02
CA PRO A 560 13.57 26.58 2.59
C PRO A 560 14.41 25.55 1.83
N VAL A 561 15.64 25.33 2.24
CA VAL A 561 16.57 24.40 1.60
C VAL A 561 16.12 22.95 1.84
N LEU A 562 15.73 22.62 3.07
CA LEU A 562 15.18 21.32 3.42
C LEU A 562 13.85 21.04 2.72
N MET A 563 12.95 22.02 2.64
CA MET A 563 11.69 21.89 1.90
C MET A 563 11.95 21.71 0.40
N CYS A 564 12.95 22.39 -0.16
CA CYS A 564 13.39 22.18 -1.55
C CYS A 564 13.83 20.71 -1.78
N VAL A 565 14.61 20.13 -0.85
CA VAL A 565 15.00 18.71 -0.93
C VAL A 565 13.77 17.79 -0.88
N ALA A 566 12.79 18.07 -0.03
CA ALA A 566 11.54 17.27 0.02
C ALA A 566 10.79 17.32 -1.31
N VAL A 567 10.61 18.52 -1.90
CA VAL A 567 9.95 18.70 -3.19
C VAL A 567 10.72 18.03 -4.32
N ALA A 568 12.04 18.20 -4.35
CA ALA A 568 12.90 17.60 -5.39
C ALA A 568 12.93 16.06 -5.33
N SER A 569 12.97 15.50 -4.12
CA SER A 569 12.93 14.03 -3.93
C SER A 569 11.60 13.41 -4.37
N ALA A 570 10.49 14.16 -4.31
CA ALA A 570 9.21 13.71 -4.83
C ALA A 570 9.09 13.81 -6.37
N ALA A 571 10.02 14.48 -7.04
CA ALA A 571 9.99 14.75 -8.49
C ALA A 571 10.52 13.59 -9.37
N ALA A 572 10.13 12.37 -9.07
CA ALA A 572 10.59 11.14 -9.74
C ALA A 572 9.73 10.79 -10.98
N PHE A 573 9.77 11.63 -12.02
CA PHE A 573 8.83 11.58 -13.15
C PHE A 573 9.42 11.07 -14.46
N LEU A 574 10.77 11.07 -14.62
CA LEU A 574 11.37 10.89 -15.94
C LEU A 574 11.56 9.43 -16.34
N THR A 575 11.63 8.51 -15.36
CA THR A 575 11.90 7.09 -15.61
C THR A 575 10.96 6.16 -14.85
N PRO A 576 10.70 4.96 -15.39
CA PRO A 576 9.91 3.96 -14.65
C PRO A 576 10.64 3.40 -13.43
N VAL A 577 11.98 3.43 -13.41
CA VAL A 577 12.79 2.82 -12.34
C VAL A 577 13.01 3.74 -11.16
N ALA A 578 12.68 5.03 -11.29
CA ALA A 578 12.85 6.01 -10.22
C ALA A 578 12.07 5.63 -8.94
N THR A 579 10.88 5.04 -9.10
CA THR A 579 10.07 4.58 -7.96
C THR A 579 9.31 3.29 -8.28
N PRO A 580 9.02 2.45 -7.27
CA PRO A 580 8.23 1.24 -7.45
C PRO A 580 6.87 1.47 -8.10
N VAL A 581 6.19 2.58 -7.77
CA VAL A 581 4.86 2.90 -8.32
C VAL A 581 4.90 3.24 -9.81
N ASN A 582 5.97 3.89 -10.29
CA ASN A 582 6.17 4.11 -11.71
C ASN A 582 6.28 2.76 -12.45
N LEU A 583 7.04 1.82 -11.88
CA LEU A 583 7.22 0.48 -12.46
C LEU A 583 5.91 -0.34 -12.40
N MET A 584 5.14 -0.21 -11.31
CA MET A 584 3.88 -0.92 -11.10
C MET A 584 2.85 -0.64 -12.21
N VAL A 585 2.76 0.58 -12.70
CA VAL A 585 1.83 0.96 -13.77
C VAL A 585 2.36 0.70 -15.17
N MET A 586 3.65 0.36 -15.31
CA MET A 586 4.30 0.18 -16.62
C MET A 586 3.67 -0.95 -17.43
N GLY A 587 3.50 -2.12 -16.81
CA GLY A 587 2.90 -3.30 -17.44
C GLY A 587 1.42 -3.09 -17.79
N PRO A 588 0.55 -2.81 -16.82
CA PRO A 588 -0.88 -2.60 -17.04
C PRO A 588 -1.19 -1.43 -17.98
N GLY A 589 -0.41 -0.35 -17.95
CA GLY A 589 -0.54 0.79 -18.86
C GLY A 589 0.10 0.57 -20.23
N GLY A 590 0.82 -0.53 -20.45
CA GLY A 590 1.55 -0.78 -21.70
C GLY A 590 2.59 0.30 -22.03
N TYR A 591 3.14 0.95 -21.01
CA TYR A 591 4.15 2.00 -21.18
C TYR A 591 5.50 1.42 -21.55
N ARG A 592 6.25 2.20 -22.33
CA ARG A 592 7.67 1.99 -22.61
C ARG A 592 8.50 2.92 -21.74
N PHE A 593 9.77 2.60 -21.56
CA PHE A 593 10.69 3.43 -20.77
C PHE A 593 10.66 4.91 -21.20
N GLY A 594 10.67 5.17 -22.51
CA GLY A 594 10.67 6.52 -23.08
C GLY A 594 9.32 7.25 -23.08
N ASP A 595 8.26 6.72 -22.46
CA ASP A 595 6.98 7.42 -22.39
C ASP A 595 6.89 8.35 -21.16
N TYR A 596 7.65 8.06 -20.10
CA TYR A 596 7.61 8.78 -18.82
C TYR A 596 8.07 10.23 -18.93
N TRP A 597 9.19 10.48 -19.59
CA TRP A 597 9.78 11.82 -19.69
C TRP A 597 8.88 12.84 -20.41
N LYS A 598 8.00 12.39 -21.31
CA LYS A 598 7.14 13.28 -22.11
C LYS A 598 6.20 14.10 -21.23
N LEU A 599 5.53 13.45 -20.30
CA LEU A 599 4.69 14.11 -19.30
C LEU A 599 5.52 14.50 -18.07
N GLY A 600 6.56 13.74 -17.76
CA GLY A 600 7.42 13.96 -16.60
C GLY A 600 8.21 15.27 -16.65
N LEU A 601 8.69 15.70 -17.84
CA LEU A 601 9.49 16.90 -17.98
C LEU A 601 8.70 18.19 -17.65
N PRO A 602 7.48 18.40 -18.16
CA PRO A 602 6.65 19.53 -17.74
C PRO A 602 6.35 19.55 -16.23
N LEU A 603 6.16 18.35 -15.63
CA LEU A 603 5.93 18.25 -14.19
C LEU A 603 7.20 18.52 -13.40
N LEU A 604 8.34 18.02 -13.84
CA LEU A 604 9.64 18.32 -13.22
C LEU A 604 9.89 19.84 -13.21
N PHE A 605 9.57 20.51 -14.32
CA PHE A 605 9.67 21.96 -14.41
C PHE A 605 8.70 22.68 -13.44
N LEU A 606 7.48 22.19 -13.28
CA LEU A 606 6.54 22.71 -12.28
C LEU A 606 7.12 22.58 -10.86
N PHE A 607 7.65 21.40 -10.52
CA PHE A 607 8.26 21.14 -9.21
C PHE A 607 9.48 22.05 -8.99
N PHE A 608 10.31 22.23 -10.02
CA PHE A 608 11.43 23.16 -10.00
C PHE A 608 10.99 24.59 -9.69
N VAL A 609 9.98 25.09 -10.37
CA VAL A 609 9.46 26.46 -10.15
C VAL A 609 8.92 26.62 -8.73
N VAL A 610 8.16 25.64 -8.24
CA VAL A 610 7.62 25.67 -6.88
C VAL A 610 8.75 25.60 -5.83
N ALA A 611 9.70 24.69 -5.99
CA ALA A 611 10.82 24.54 -5.07
C ALA A 611 11.71 25.79 -5.03
N THR A 612 11.96 26.42 -6.18
CA THR A 612 12.88 27.55 -6.27
C THR A 612 12.22 28.88 -5.89
N PHE A 613 10.98 29.11 -6.30
CA PHE A 613 10.35 30.43 -6.17
C PHE A 613 9.22 30.49 -5.15
N LEU A 614 8.42 29.41 -4.97
CA LEU A 614 7.31 29.42 -4.02
C LEU A 614 7.75 29.07 -2.60
N VAL A 615 8.68 28.13 -2.44
CA VAL A 615 9.19 27.70 -1.12
C VAL A 615 9.72 28.89 -0.30
N PRO A 616 10.58 29.80 -0.85
CA PRO A 616 11.11 30.92 -0.08
C PRO A 616 10.06 31.96 0.33
N VAL A 617 8.90 32.01 -0.32
CA VAL A 617 7.81 32.91 0.05
C VAL A 617 7.23 32.52 1.43
N PHE A 618 7.15 31.24 1.73
CA PHE A 618 6.58 30.73 2.99
C PHE A 618 7.65 30.44 4.05
N TRP A 619 8.84 30.10 3.61
CA TRP A 619 10.02 29.91 4.47
C TRP A 619 11.15 30.82 3.98
N PRO A 620 11.21 32.06 4.48
CA PRO A 620 12.25 33.03 4.07
C PRO A 620 13.67 32.52 4.38
N PHE A 621 14.62 32.97 3.60
CA PHE A 621 16.05 32.70 3.76
C PHE A 621 16.64 33.21 5.05
#